data_ab43b0af8cacfb93eccbddd12de1f9f0
#
_entry.id   ab43b0af8cacfb93eccbddd12de1f9f0
#
_cell.length_a   1.000
_cell.length_b   1.000
_cell.length_c   1.000
_cell.angle_alpha   90.00
_cell.angle_beta   90.00
_cell.angle_gamma   90.00
#
_symmetry.space_group_name_H-M   'P 1'
#
loop_
_entity.id
_entity.type
_entity.pdbx_description
1 polymer ?
#
loop_
_entity_poly.entity_id
_entity_poly.type
_entity_poly.pdbx_seq_one_letter_code
_entity_poly.pdbx_strand_id
1 'polypeptide(L)'
;MAERLKQSFLEEEQLVDLVAGPDSYRDLPNLVNEVGSGQKAVNVLLSRDETYADVSPIRLNGNGVSGYVSITRGCDNMCSFCVVPFTRGRERSRNPETIEKECRDLFNSGYREVTLLGQNVDSYRWNMTSKGEIKDEAIGTTNFAQLMEMVALI
;
A
#
# COMPACT_ATOMS: atom_id res chain seq x y z
N MET A 1 14.27 -3.83 -4.74
CA MET A 1 15.63 -3.39 -5.10
C MET A 1 16.02 -2.15 -4.30
N ALA A 2 15.24 -1.08 -4.30
CA ALA A 2 15.51 0.16 -3.56
C ALA A 2 15.87 -0.07 -2.07
N GLU A 3 15.04 -0.82 -1.32
CA GLU A 3 15.28 -1.12 0.09
C GLU A 3 16.59 -1.90 0.33
N ARG A 4 16.96 -2.79 -0.59
CA ARG A 4 18.17 -3.61 -0.46
C ARG A 4 19.46 -2.84 -0.76
N LEU A 5 19.44 -1.99 -1.79
CA LEU A 5 20.62 -1.28 -2.27
C LEU A 5 20.80 0.10 -1.64
N LYS A 6 19.69 0.74 -1.22
CA LYS A 6 19.68 2.03 -0.52
C LYS A 6 20.66 3.03 -1.16
N GLN A 7 21.59 3.51 -0.35
CA GLN A 7 22.57 4.52 -0.72
C GLN A 7 23.62 4.01 -1.72
N SER A 8 23.98 2.71 -1.68
CA SER A 8 24.96 2.17 -2.64
C SER A 8 24.46 2.27 -4.08
N PHE A 9 23.13 2.25 -4.30
CA PHE A 9 22.56 2.43 -5.62
C PHE A 9 22.78 3.85 -6.17
N LEU A 10 22.85 4.85 -5.30
CA LEU A 10 23.15 6.24 -5.69
C LEU A 10 24.64 6.47 -5.93
N GLU A 11 25.50 5.73 -5.22
CA GLU A 11 26.95 5.88 -5.30
C GLU A 11 27.53 5.16 -6.53
N GLU A 12 27.01 3.97 -6.84
CA GLU A 12 27.50 3.12 -7.92
C GLU A 12 26.87 3.47 -9.29
N GLU A 13 25.59 3.90 -9.31
CA GLU A 13 24.84 4.18 -10.52
C GLU A 13 24.79 5.68 -10.82
N GLN A 14 25.46 6.10 -11.88
CA GLN A 14 25.50 7.51 -12.29
C GLN A 14 24.17 8.04 -12.85
N LEU A 15 23.27 7.16 -13.27
CA LEU A 15 21.98 7.50 -13.86
C LEU A 15 20.85 7.58 -12.84
N VAL A 16 21.13 7.36 -11.54
CA VAL A 16 20.13 7.38 -10.46
C VAL A 16 20.41 8.55 -9.54
N ASP A 17 19.47 9.46 -9.46
CA ASP A 17 19.53 10.64 -8.57
C ASP A 17 18.59 10.51 -7.37
N LEU A 18 17.54 9.66 -7.46
CA LEU A 18 16.55 9.48 -6.43
C LEU A 18 16.23 7.99 -6.19
N VAL A 19 16.20 7.58 -4.93
CA VAL A 19 15.75 6.24 -4.51
C VAL A 19 14.61 6.39 -3.49
N ALA A 20 13.41 5.97 -3.88
CA ALA A 20 12.21 6.01 -3.04
C ALA A 20 11.70 4.60 -2.72
N GLY A 21 11.44 4.34 -1.44
CA GLY A 21 10.82 3.11 -0.96
C GLY A 21 9.28 3.14 -1.10
N PRO A 22 8.60 2.01 -0.82
CA PRO A 22 7.15 1.90 -1.02
C PRO A 22 6.32 2.77 -0.06
N ASP A 23 6.89 3.24 1.04
CA ASP A 23 6.20 4.06 2.03
C ASP A 23 6.68 5.53 2.03
N SER A 24 7.45 5.95 1.02
CA SER A 24 7.96 7.31 0.89
C SER A 24 7.21 8.17 -0.14
N TYR A 25 6.04 7.76 -0.64
CA TYR A 25 5.33 8.49 -1.70
C TYR A 25 4.90 9.89 -1.28
N ARG A 26 4.57 10.11 0.00
CA ARG A 26 4.25 11.46 0.51
C ARG A 26 5.45 12.41 0.52
N ASP A 27 6.65 11.85 0.60
CA ASP A 27 7.91 12.59 0.63
C ASP A 27 8.49 12.83 -0.78
N LEU A 28 7.91 12.24 -1.82
CA LEU A 28 8.39 12.40 -3.19
C LEU A 28 8.58 13.86 -3.63
N PRO A 29 7.68 14.81 -3.30
CA PRO A 29 7.91 16.22 -3.67
C PRO A 29 9.20 16.79 -3.08
N ASN A 30 9.51 16.46 -1.81
CA ASN A 30 10.74 16.92 -1.15
C ASN A 30 11.97 16.28 -1.80
N LEU A 31 11.93 14.96 -2.02
CA LEU A 31 13.04 14.23 -2.67
C LEU A 31 13.32 14.76 -4.08
N VAL A 32 12.28 15.10 -4.84
CA VAL A 32 12.43 15.71 -6.18
C VAL A 32 13.05 17.11 -6.08
N ASN A 33 12.67 17.91 -5.08
CA ASN A 33 13.26 19.22 -4.86
C ASN A 33 14.75 19.14 -4.47
N GLU A 34 15.13 18.16 -3.64
CA GLU A 34 16.53 17.90 -3.29
C GLU A 34 17.35 17.56 -4.53
N VAL A 35 16.86 16.69 -5.39
CA VAL A 35 17.50 16.36 -6.66
C VAL A 35 17.58 17.59 -7.57
N GLY A 36 16.53 18.41 -7.62
CA GLY A 36 16.52 19.67 -8.38
C GLY A 36 17.57 20.69 -7.92
N SER A 37 18.02 20.62 -6.66
CA SER A 37 19.13 21.41 -6.12
C SER A 37 20.51 20.82 -6.42
N GLY A 38 20.60 19.71 -7.13
CA GLY A 38 21.85 19.02 -7.49
C GLY A 38 22.33 18.01 -6.43
N GLN A 39 21.49 17.63 -5.49
CA GLN A 39 21.78 16.62 -4.48
C GLN A 39 21.18 15.28 -4.88
N LYS A 40 21.73 14.18 -4.38
CA LYS A 40 21.11 12.85 -4.50
C LYS A 40 20.19 12.61 -3.30
N ALA A 41 19.01 12.04 -3.53
CA ALA A 41 17.99 11.84 -2.51
C ALA A 41 17.64 10.37 -2.28
N VAL A 42 17.47 9.95 -1.02
CA VAL A 42 17.06 8.59 -0.66
C VAL A 42 16.09 8.60 0.52
N ASN A 43 14.94 7.94 0.34
CA ASN A 43 14.03 7.62 1.43
C ASN A 43 13.46 6.21 1.21
N VAL A 44 13.91 5.25 2.01
CA VAL A 44 13.49 3.84 1.98
C VAL A 44 12.94 3.39 3.34
N LEU A 45 12.48 4.32 4.18
CA LEU A 45 11.88 3.99 5.46
C LEU A 45 10.58 3.20 5.25
N LEU A 46 10.42 2.14 6.02
CA LEU A 46 9.19 1.35 6.06
C LEU A 46 8.30 1.84 7.20
N SER A 47 7.12 2.33 6.86
CA SER A 47 6.13 2.74 7.85
C SER A 47 5.50 1.52 8.53
N ARG A 48 4.99 1.71 9.75
CA ARG A 48 4.20 0.71 10.47
C ARG A 48 2.69 0.89 10.27
N ASP A 49 2.27 2.08 9.86
CA ASP A 49 0.86 2.48 9.84
C ASP A 49 0.37 2.98 8.48
N GLU A 50 1.28 3.39 7.57
CA GLU A 50 0.91 3.98 6.29
C GLU A 50 0.22 2.96 5.35
N THR A 51 -1.01 3.26 4.96
CA THR A 51 -1.80 2.48 4.01
C THR A 51 -2.20 3.27 2.77
N TYR A 52 -1.93 4.60 2.73
CA TYR A 52 -2.40 5.54 1.70
C TYR A 52 -3.93 5.52 1.50
N ALA A 53 -4.67 5.28 2.59
CA ALA A 53 -6.12 5.16 2.57
C ALA A 53 -6.84 6.44 2.10
N ASP A 54 -6.21 7.60 2.33
CA ASP A 54 -6.71 8.93 1.98
C ASP A 54 -6.30 9.39 0.56
N VAL A 55 -5.45 8.63 -0.12
CA VAL A 55 -5.00 8.95 -1.48
C VAL A 55 -5.88 8.25 -2.50
N SER A 56 -6.68 9.03 -3.22
CA SER A 56 -7.47 8.49 -4.34
C SER A 56 -6.56 8.26 -5.55
N PRO A 57 -6.43 7.01 -6.04
CA PRO A 57 -5.57 6.72 -7.17
C PRO A 57 -6.12 7.31 -8.47
N ILE A 58 -5.26 7.98 -9.25
CA ILE A 58 -5.57 8.40 -10.62
C ILE A 58 -5.31 7.21 -11.54
N ARG A 59 -6.34 6.74 -12.23
CA ARG A 59 -6.27 5.60 -13.15
C ARG A 59 -6.07 6.10 -14.57
N LEU A 60 -4.82 5.99 -15.06
CA LEU A 60 -4.47 6.34 -16.42
C LEU A 60 -4.57 5.09 -17.31
N ASN A 61 -5.18 5.24 -18.49
CA ASN A 61 -5.23 4.21 -19.55
C ASN A 61 -5.89 2.87 -19.11
N GLY A 62 -6.88 2.91 -18.21
CA GLY A 62 -7.67 1.73 -17.85
C GLY A 62 -8.57 1.28 -19.00
N ASN A 63 -8.96 -0.01 -19.01
CA ASN A 63 -9.93 -0.57 -19.96
C ASN A 63 -11.38 -0.11 -19.68
N GLY A 64 -11.62 0.62 -18.59
CA GLY A 64 -12.93 1.08 -18.14
C GLY A 64 -13.86 -0.04 -17.61
N VAL A 65 -13.37 -1.28 -17.52
CA VAL A 65 -14.13 -2.44 -17.05
C VAL A 65 -13.63 -2.94 -15.71
N SER A 66 -12.31 -3.16 -15.58
CA SER A 66 -11.68 -3.76 -14.40
C SER A 66 -10.90 -2.71 -13.60
N GLY A 67 -11.14 -2.60 -12.31
CA GLY A 67 -10.42 -1.75 -11.35
C GLY A 67 -9.68 -2.55 -10.28
N TYR A 68 -8.57 -2.00 -9.79
CA TYR A 68 -7.77 -2.61 -8.73
C TYR A 68 -7.83 -1.74 -7.47
N VAL A 69 -8.10 -2.38 -6.32
CA VAL A 69 -8.17 -1.71 -5.02
C VAL A 69 -7.24 -2.39 -4.03
N SER A 70 -6.24 -1.67 -3.53
CA SER A 70 -5.33 -2.20 -2.52
C SER A 70 -6.01 -2.23 -1.15
N ILE A 71 -6.05 -3.39 -0.51
CA ILE A 71 -6.66 -3.60 0.80
C ILE A 71 -5.65 -3.85 1.92
N THR A 72 -4.49 -4.42 1.58
CA THR A 72 -3.39 -4.65 2.53
C THR A 72 -2.05 -4.22 1.94
N ARG A 73 -1.09 -3.89 2.80
CA ARG A 73 0.30 -3.61 2.46
C ARG A 73 1.23 -4.38 3.39
N GLY A 74 2.34 -4.88 2.86
CA GLY A 74 3.27 -5.71 3.60
C GLY A 74 2.73 -7.12 3.84
N CYS A 75 3.47 -7.95 4.58
CA CYS A 75 3.07 -9.32 4.86
C CYS A 75 3.79 -9.82 6.11
N ASP A 76 3.06 -10.51 6.99
CA ASP A 76 3.60 -11.09 8.23
C ASP A 76 4.00 -12.56 8.07
N ASN A 77 3.75 -13.17 6.92
CA ASN A 77 4.17 -14.53 6.61
C ASN A 77 5.68 -14.56 6.31
N MET A 78 6.49 -15.00 7.25
CA MET A 78 7.95 -15.11 7.12
C MET A 78 8.35 -16.37 6.33
N CYS A 79 7.83 -16.52 5.10
CA CYS A 79 8.20 -17.64 4.22
C CYS A 79 9.70 -17.61 3.91
N SER A 80 10.35 -18.76 3.89
CA SER A 80 11.82 -18.90 3.85
C SER A 80 12.50 -18.26 2.62
N PHE A 81 11.79 -18.16 1.51
CA PHE A 81 12.30 -17.56 0.26
C PHE A 81 11.76 -16.15 -0.02
N CYS A 82 10.88 -15.61 0.83
CA CYS A 82 10.14 -14.40 0.53
C CYS A 82 10.81 -13.14 1.09
N VAL A 83 11.04 -12.15 0.23
CA VAL A 83 11.63 -10.86 0.58
C VAL A 83 10.61 -9.81 1.02
N VAL A 84 9.31 -10.07 0.87
CA VAL A 84 8.23 -9.07 1.07
C VAL A 84 8.25 -8.44 2.46
N PRO A 85 8.36 -9.18 3.59
CA PRO A 85 8.41 -8.56 4.92
C PRO A 85 9.55 -7.54 5.09
N PHE A 86 10.64 -7.74 4.37
CA PHE A 86 11.83 -6.87 4.43
C PHE A 86 11.75 -5.68 3.48
N THR A 87 11.00 -5.78 2.39
CA THR A 87 10.94 -4.74 1.34
C THR A 87 9.66 -3.92 1.36
N ARG A 88 8.58 -4.45 1.96
CA ARG A 88 7.28 -3.78 2.12
C ARG A 88 6.82 -3.65 3.57
N GLY A 89 7.60 -4.22 4.51
CA GLY A 89 7.32 -4.16 5.94
C GLY A 89 6.23 -5.12 6.39
N ARG A 90 5.81 -4.90 7.63
CA ARG A 90 4.76 -5.68 8.29
C ARG A 90 3.39 -5.44 7.64
N GLU A 91 2.48 -6.40 7.82
CA GLU A 91 1.14 -6.32 7.28
C GLU A 91 0.33 -5.18 7.92
N ARG A 92 -0.34 -4.42 7.08
CA ARG A 92 -1.22 -3.30 7.46
C ARG A 92 -2.49 -3.38 6.63
N SER A 93 -3.61 -3.57 7.30
CA SER A 93 -4.92 -3.57 6.66
C SER A 93 -5.43 -2.14 6.56
N ARG A 94 -5.95 -1.78 5.40
CA ARG A 94 -6.55 -0.48 5.12
C ARG A 94 -7.95 -0.41 5.75
N ASN A 95 -8.40 0.78 6.14
CA ASN A 95 -9.74 1.00 6.68
C ASN A 95 -10.83 0.53 5.69
N PRO A 96 -11.80 -0.31 6.12
CA PRO A 96 -12.83 -0.87 5.26
C PRO A 96 -13.72 0.17 4.60
N GLU A 97 -14.07 1.27 5.30
CA GLU A 97 -14.88 2.35 4.75
C GLU A 97 -14.21 3.03 3.55
N THR A 98 -12.88 3.19 3.60
CA THR A 98 -12.13 3.77 2.49
C THR A 98 -12.03 2.83 1.29
N ILE A 99 -12.03 1.52 1.53
CA ILE A 99 -12.07 0.48 0.49
C ILE A 99 -13.44 0.48 -0.17
N GLU A 100 -14.52 0.45 0.63
CA GLU A 100 -15.89 0.50 0.15
C GLU A 100 -16.12 1.74 -0.72
N LYS A 101 -15.72 2.92 -0.21
CA LYS A 101 -15.81 4.17 -0.96
C LYS A 101 -15.11 4.08 -2.31
N GLU A 102 -13.88 3.59 -2.36
CA GLU A 102 -13.12 3.45 -3.62
C GLU A 102 -13.79 2.48 -4.58
N CYS A 103 -14.34 1.36 -4.09
CA CYS A 103 -15.12 0.42 -4.91
C CYS A 103 -16.37 1.07 -5.48
N ARG A 104 -17.09 1.85 -4.67
CA ARG A 104 -18.29 2.60 -5.08
C ARG A 104 -17.98 3.69 -6.11
N ASP A 105 -16.85 4.39 -5.94
CA ASP A 105 -16.38 5.39 -6.90
C ASP A 105 -16.02 4.74 -8.24
N LEU A 106 -15.44 3.55 -8.23
CA LEU A 106 -15.19 2.75 -9.43
C LEU A 106 -16.50 2.35 -10.12
N PHE A 107 -17.46 1.81 -9.38
CA PHE A 107 -18.78 1.44 -9.91
C PHE A 107 -19.47 2.64 -10.57
N ASN A 108 -19.50 3.79 -9.89
CA ASN A 108 -20.08 5.03 -10.40
C ASN A 108 -19.36 5.55 -11.67
N SER A 109 -18.06 5.26 -11.78
CA SER A 109 -17.24 5.59 -12.97
C SER A 109 -17.39 4.59 -14.12
N GLY A 110 -18.27 3.59 -13.98
CA GLY A 110 -18.59 2.63 -15.04
C GLY A 110 -17.84 1.30 -14.96
N TYR A 111 -16.92 1.13 -14.01
CA TYR A 111 -16.24 -0.16 -13.80
C TYR A 111 -17.23 -1.24 -13.37
N ARG A 112 -16.99 -2.48 -13.78
CA ARG A 112 -17.87 -3.64 -13.50
C ARG A 112 -17.16 -4.79 -12.81
N GLU A 113 -15.85 -4.68 -12.69
CA GLU A 113 -15.00 -5.66 -12.02
C GLU A 113 -14.05 -4.93 -11.09
N VAL A 114 -13.96 -5.38 -9.85
CA VAL A 114 -13.00 -4.90 -8.86
C VAL A 114 -12.16 -6.05 -8.34
N THR A 115 -10.86 -5.94 -8.48
CA THR A 115 -9.91 -6.89 -7.90
C THR A 115 -9.29 -6.29 -6.63
N LEU A 116 -9.50 -6.96 -5.50
CA LEU A 116 -8.88 -6.58 -4.24
C LEU A 116 -7.43 -7.09 -4.19
N LEU A 117 -6.49 -6.19 -3.93
CA LEU A 117 -5.05 -6.46 -3.99
C LEU A 117 -4.39 -6.37 -2.61
N GLY A 118 -3.45 -7.29 -2.39
CA GLY A 118 -2.53 -7.29 -1.25
C GLY A 118 -1.44 -8.33 -1.44
N GLN A 119 -0.45 -8.37 -0.55
CA GLN A 119 0.58 -9.41 -0.54
C GLN A 119 0.06 -10.73 0.06
N ASN A 120 -0.97 -10.64 0.90
CA ASN A 120 -1.71 -11.75 1.48
C ASN A 120 -3.13 -11.23 1.79
N VAL A 121 -4.08 -11.36 0.85
CA VAL A 121 -5.39 -10.71 0.95
C VAL A 121 -6.32 -11.35 1.97
N ASP A 122 -6.23 -12.67 2.14
CA ASP A 122 -7.06 -13.45 3.07
C ASP A 122 -6.73 -13.20 4.55
N SER A 123 -5.53 -12.65 4.84
CA SER A 123 -5.14 -12.23 6.17
C SER A 123 -5.70 -10.85 6.59
N TYR A 124 -6.43 -10.16 5.69
CA TYR A 124 -6.99 -8.85 5.99
C TYR A 124 -7.75 -8.85 7.32
N ARG A 125 -7.34 -7.95 8.22
CA ARG A 125 -7.96 -7.73 9.53
C ARG A 125 -7.73 -6.30 9.99
N TRP A 126 -8.71 -5.47 9.78
CA TRP A 126 -8.65 -4.07 10.18
C TRP A 126 -8.92 -3.92 11.68
N ASN A 127 -8.19 -2.99 12.31
CA ASN A 127 -8.22 -2.72 13.76
C ASN A 127 -7.84 -3.92 14.64
N MET A 128 -7.03 -4.84 14.10
CA MET A 128 -6.52 -6.00 14.84
C MET A 128 -5.00 -6.12 14.67
N THR A 129 -4.35 -6.70 15.67
CA THR A 129 -2.93 -7.11 15.58
C THR A 129 -2.80 -8.42 14.82
N SER A 130 -1.56 -8.79 14.45
CA SER A 130 -1.28 -10.11 13.85
C SER A 130 -1.63 -11.29 14.76
N LYS A 131 -1.76 -11.06 16.07
CA LYS A 131 -2.20 -12.04 17.06
C LYS A 131 -3.72 -12.09 17.25
N GLY A 132 -4.48 -11.20 16.57
CA GLY A 132 -5.93 -11.11 16.69
C GLY A 132 -6.42 -10.23 17.85
N GLU A 133 -5.53 -9.51 18.52
CA GLU A 133 -5.92 -8.54 19.56
C GLU A 133 -6.49 -7.28 18.92
N ILE A 134 -7.52 -6.70 19.50
CA ILE A 134 -8.11 -5.44 19.02
C ILE A 134 -7.17 -4.29 19.39
N LYS A 135 -6.89 -3.40 18.42
CA LYS A 135 -6.00 -2.25 18.61
C LYS A 135 -6.71 -1.10 19.32
N ASP A 136 -7.98 -0.88 19.00
CA ASP A 136 -8.82 0.17 19.58
C ASP A 136 -10.22 -0.40 19.82
N GLU A 137 -10.63 -0.53 21.08
CA GLU A 137 -11.94 -1.07 21.47
C GLU A 137 -13.10 -0.13 21.13
N ALA A 138 -12.84 1.16 20.93
CA ALA A 138 -13.86 2.13 20.54
C ALA A 138 -14.28 2.00 19.08
N ILE A 139 -13.49 1.29 18.27
CA ILE A 139 -13.69 1.13 16.84
C ILE A 139 -13.97 -0.35 16.54
N GLY A 140 -14.93 -0.63 15.67
CA GLY A 140 -15.23 -2.00 15.23
C GLY A 140 -14.05 -2.66 14.53
N THR A 141 -14.10 -3.99 14.39
CA THR A 141 -13.11 -4.79 13.66
C THR A 141 -13.74 -5.32 12.38
N THR A 142 -12.93 -5.51 11.34
CA THR A 142 -13.37 -6.09 10.06
C THR A 142 -12.35 -7.11 9.58
N ASN A 143 -12.78 -8.33 9.34
CA ASN A 143 -11.97 -9.38 8.71
C ASN A 143 -12.24 -9.46 7.20
N PHE A 144 -11.50 -10.32 6.49
CA PHE A 144 -11.62 -10.45 5.04
C PHE A 144 -13.02 -10.85 4.56
N ALA A 145 -13.69 -11.79 5.27
CA ALA A 145 -15.05 -12.22 4.91
C ALA A 145 -16.06 -11.06 5.02
N GLN A 146 -16.00 -10.32 6.13
CA GLN A 146 -16.84 -9.13 6.34
C GLN A 146 -16.57 -8.04 5.29
N LEU A 147 -15.30 -7.82 4.93
CA LEU A 147 -14.96 -6.89 3.86
C LEU A 147 -15.54 -7.33 2.52
N MET A 148 -15.47 -8.63 2.19
CA MET A 148 -16.07 -9.15 0.97
C MET A 148 -17.58 -8.97 0.93
N GLU A 149 -18.28 -9.19 2.05
CA GLU A 149 -19.72 -8.91 2.17
C GLU A 149 -20.03 -7.43 1.90
N MET A 150 -19.26 -6.50 2.50
CA MET A 150 -19.43 -5.05 2.29
C MET A 150 -19.27 -4.68 0.80
N VAL A 151 -18.23 -5.18 0.15
CA VAL A 151 -17.95 -4.86 -1.26
C VAL A 151 -18.96 -5.52 -2.20
N ALA A 152 -19.47 -6.72 -1.88
CA ALA A 152 -20.45 -7.42 -2.69
C ALA A 152 -21.84 -6.76 -2.72
N LEU A 153 -22.10 -5.82 -1.78
CA LEU A 153 -23.35 -5.05 -1.72
C LEU A 153 -23.33 -3.76 -2.56
N ILE A 154 -22.24 -3.48 -3.27
CA ILE A 154 -22.10 -2.33 -4.16
C ILE A 154 -22.68 -2.61 -5.54
#